data_e53caa39528210341235710d14acf93c
#
_entry.id   e53caa39528210341235710d14acf93c
#
_cell.length_a   1.000
_cell.length_b   1.000
_cell.length_c   1.000
_cell.angle_alpha   90.00
_cell.angle_beta   90.00
_cell.angle_gamma   90.00
#
_symmetry.space_group_name_H-M   'P 1'
#
loop_
_entity.id
_entity.type
_entity.pdbx_description
1 polymer ?
#
loop_
_entity_poly.entity_id
_entity_poly.type
_entity_poly.pdbx_seq_one_letter_code
_entity_poly.pdbx_strand_id
1 'polypeptide(L)'
;MRDDLRLLYLLIVYDIRKIMRYKVFILMRVAWFSVQVGFFAYLISHIVGQRFGGELTYYHFYLLGAYTSILFTVSMFRGYETAQEFEEGLIEYMLSLPIKRKILAIGRILGGSIASFILTLPMMLIVLFLLGAFDLFSILLAMASAMIFSIGIVSLSISLVFLIKSGDATDITFGILDSLLVRLSTVFYPAIILLSFIPYYYVSSVNPLSYLADFLRWIFYPQELSKYLINNPMNLVFFIIGFATSMLVLATIFIEKKIEGGGWK
;
A
#
# COMPACT_ATOMS: atom_id res chain seq x y z
N MET A 1 0.85 -25.52 17.57
CA MET A 1 1.87 -24.88 16.73
C MET A 1 1.82 -25.35 15.28
N ARG A 2 1.84 -26.66 14.97
CA ARG A 2 1.77 -27.15 13.57
C ARG A 2 0.42 -26.84 12.91
N ASP A 3 -0.67 -26.98 13.63
CA ASP A 3 -2.01 -26.67 13.15
C ASP A 3 -2.24 -25.16 12.96
N ASP A 4 -1.67 -24.32 13.83
CA ASP A 4 -1.74 -22.87 13.75
C ASP A 4 -1.04 -22.35 12.47
N LEU A 5 0.13 -22.91 12.12
CA LEU A 5 0.86 -22.59 10.88
C LEU A 5 0.11 -23.06 9.63
N ARG A 6 -0.54 -24.23 9.70
CA ARG A 6 -1.36 -24.73 8.59
C ARG A 6 -2.58 -23.84 8.35
N LEU A 7 -3.23 -23.38 9.41
CA LEU A 7 -4.37 -22.46 9.32
C LEU A 7 -3.95 -21.12 8.72
N LEU A 8 -2.83 -20.57 9.18
CA LEU A 8 -2.27 -19.33 8.63
C LEU A 8 -1.99 -19.45 7.13
N TYR A 9 -1.37 -20.55 6.71
CA TYR A 9 -1.13 -20.84 5.30
C TYR A 9 -2.44 -20.90 4.49
N LEU A 10 -3.46 -21.59 5.02
CA LEU A 10 -4.76 -21.71 4.35
C LEU A 10 -5.45 -20.34 4.18
N LEU A 11 -5.39 -19.46 5.18
CA LEU A 11 -5.94 -18.10 5.10
C LEU A 11 -5.22 -17.28 4.03
N ILE A 12 -3.89 -17.35 3.99
CA ILE A 12 -3.11 -16.65 2.94
C ILE A 12 -3.48 -17.16 1.54
N VAL A 13 -3.54 -18.48 1.37
CA VAL A 13 -3.92 -19.09 0.08
C VAL A 13 -5.34 -18.72 -0.32
N TYR A 14 -6.27 -18.62 0.64
CA TYR A 14 -7.63 -18.18 0.41
C TYR A 14 -7.67 -16.77 -0.20
N ASP A 15 -6.98 -15.80 0.40
CA ASP A 15 -6.95 -14.42 -0.09
C ASP A 15 -6.31 -14.32 -1.48
N ILE A 16 -5.21 -15.04 -1.72
CA ILE A 16 -4.56 -15.08 -3.04
C ILE A 16 -5.51 -15.67 -4.08
N ARG A 17 -6.17 -16.80 -3.79
CA ARG A 17 -7.11 -17.44 -4.72
C ARG A 17 -8.33 -16.56 -5.00
N LYS A 18 -8.82 -15.84 -4.00
CA LYS A 18 -9.93 -14.89 -4.14
C LYS A 18 -9.62 -13.85 -5.21
N ILE A 19 -8.46 -13.21 -5.14
CA ILE A 19 -8.02 -12.22 -6.13
C ILE A 19 -7.87 -12.84 -7.52
N MET A 20 -7.21 -13.99 -7.61
CA MET A 20 -6.90 -14.62 -8.90
C MET A 20 -8.15 -15.06 -9.68
N ARG A 21 -9.32 -15.10 -9.04
CA ARG A 21 -10.60 -15.34 -9.73
C ARG A 21 -11.01 -14.19 -10.64
N TYR A 22 -10.65 -12.96 -10.30
CA TYR A 22 -11.06 -11.75 -11.00
C TYR A 22 -10.05 -11.33 -12.08
N LYS A 23 -9.70 -12.26 -12.99
CA LYS A 23 -8.67 -12.04 -14.03
C LYS A 23 -8.90 -10.80 -14.89
N VAL A 24 -10.16 -10.57 -15.30
CA VAL A 24 -10.54 -9.39 -16.11
C VAL A 24 -10.31 -8.10 -15.33
N PHE A 25 -10.67 -8.06 -14.05
CA PHE A 25 -10.44 -6.90 -13.19
C PHE A 25 -8.94 -6.60 -13.03
N ILE A 26 -8.12 -7.64 -12.85
CA ILE A 26 -6.65 -7.51 -12.78
C ILE A 26 -6.13 -6.91 -14.08
N LEU A 27 -6.55 -7.47 -15.22
CA LEU A 27 -6.13 -6.99 -16.55
C LEU A 27 -6.51 -5.52 -16.78
N MET A 28 -7.75 -5.15 -16.47
CA MET A 28 -8.23 -3.77 -16.61
C MET A 28 -7.44 -2.80 -15.71
N ARG A 29 -7.09 -3.21 -14.49
CA ARG A 29 -6.32 -2.38 -13.57
C ARG A 29 -4.88 -2.19 -14.04
N VAL A 30 -4.25 -3.24 -14.55
CA VAL A 30 -2.91 -3.16 -15.15
C VAL A 30 -2.94 -2.29 -16.41
N ALA A 31 -3.92 -2.46 -17.28
CA ALA A 31 -4.09 -1.64 -18.48
C ALA A 31 -4.29 -0.16 -18.13
N TRP A 32 -5.16 0.16 -17.16
CA TRP A 32 -5.34 1.54 -16.69
C TRP A 32 -4.05 2.14 -16.15
N PHE A 33 -3.33 1.39 -15.31
CA PHE A 33 -2.04 1.84 -14.78
C PHE A 33 -1.03 2.09 -15.91
N SER A 34 -0.99 1.21 -16.93
CA SER A 34 -0.09 1.37 -18.08
C SER A 34 -0.40 2.67 -18.86
N VAL A 35 -1.67 3.01 -19.04
CA VAL A 35 -2.09 4.28 -19.64
C VAL A 35 -1.65 5.46 -18.75
N GLN A 36 -1.85 5.35 -17.44
CA GLN A 36 -1.46 6.39 -16.48
C GLN A 36 0.05 6.67 -16.53
N VAL A 37 0.88 5.64 -16.47
CA VAL A 37 2.35 5.82 -16.45
C VAL A 37 2.95 6.04 -17.83
N GLY A 38 2.39 5.44 -18.88
CA GLY A 38 2.90 5.57 -20.25
C GLY A 38 2.49 6.86 -20.92
N PHE A 39 1.26 7.34 -20.70
CA PHE A 39 0.70 8.48 -21.38
C PHE A 39 0.62 9.74 -20.48
N PHE A 40 -0.13 9.66 -19.37
CA PHE A 40 -0.30 10.83 -18.51
C PHE A 40 1.00 11.29 -17.84
N ALA A 41 1.82 10.36 -17.34
CA ALA A 41 3.09 10.69 -16.73
C ALA A 41 4.03 11.40 -17.74
N TYR A 42 4.04 10.90 -18.98
CA TYR A 42 4.85 11.50 -20.06
C TYR A 42 4.40 12.92 -20.37
N LEU A 43 3.09 13.15 -20.56
CA LEU A 43 2.54 14.48 -20.83
C LEU A 43 2.82 15.46 -19.67
N ILE A 44 2.56 15.06 -18.43
CA ILE A 44 2.78 15.90 -17.24
C ILE A 44 4.28 16.25 -17.13
N SER A 45 5.17 15.29 -17.40
CA SER A 45 6.61 15.55 -17.37
C SER A 45 7.04 16.64 -18.37
N HIS A 46 6.41 16.68 -19.55
CA HIS A 46 6.68 17.73 -20.53
C HIS A 46 6.13 19.10 -20.09
N ILE A 47 4.96 19.14 -19.48
CA ILE A 47 4.36 20.38 -18.97
C ILE A 47 5.18 20.95 -17.81
N VAL A 48 5.57 20.07 -16.86
CA VAL A 48 6.35 20.47 -15.68
C VAL A 48 7.76 20.91 -16.07
N GLY A 49 8.37 20.26 -17.07
CA GLY A 49 9.70 20.59 -17.59
C GLY A 49 10.84 20.49 -16.57
N GLN A 50 10.56 20.00 -15.34
CA GLN A 50 11.54 19.94 -14.27
C GLN A 50 12.54 18.81 -14.49
N ARG A 51 13.83 19.14 -14.40
CA ARG A 51 14.95 18.20 -14.39
C ARG A 51 15.57 18.14 -13.01
N PHE A 52 15.88 16.94 -12.54
CA PHE A 52 16.44 16.69 -11.20
C PHE A 52 17.98 16.54 -11.18
N GLY A 53 18.59 16.56 -12.34
CA GLY A 53 20.02 16.38 -12.56
C GLY A 53 20.28 15.34 -13.66
N GLY A 54 21.31 15.57 -14.49
CA GLY A 54 21.59 14.73 -15.64
C GLY A 54 20.39 14.60 -16.60
N GLU A 55 20.07 13.38 -16.97
CA GLU A 55 18.93 13.03 -17.85
C GLU A 55 17.62 12.79 -17.08
N LEU A 56 17.65 12.85 -15.73
CA LEU A 56 16.47 12.60 -14.90
C LEU A 56 15.44 13.73 -15.03
N THR A 57 14.27 13.33 -15.47
CA THR A 57 13.11 14.23 -15.63
C THR A 57 12.06 13.96 -14.55
N TYR A 58 11.06 14.83 -14.47
CA TYR A 58 9.88 14.60 -13.62
C TYR A 58 9.17 13.26 -13.93
N TYR A 59 9.34 12.70 -15.12
CA TYR A 59 8.81 11.39 -15.49
C TYR A 59 9.28 10.28 -14.54
N HIS A 60 10.58 10.17 -14.29
CA HIS A 60 11.17 9.16 -13.41
C HIS A 60 10.68 9.31 -11.96
N PHE A 61 10.57 10.57 -11.51
CA PHE A 61 10.02 10.89 -10.19
C PHE A 61 8.58 10.46 -10.06
N TYR A 62 7.76 10.72 -11.08
CA TYR A 62 6.33 10.39 -11.13
C TYR A 62 6.09 8.87 -11.14
N LEU A 63 6.86 8.09 -11.90
CA LEU A 63 6.68 6.64 -12.03
C LEU A 63 6.71 5.93 -10.68
N LEU A 64 7.70 6.24 -9.85
CA LEU A 64 7.86 5.64 -8.53
C LEU A 64 6.74 6.07 -7.55
N GLY A 65 6.32 7.32 -7.65
CA GLY A 65 5.14 7.80 -6.92
C GLY A 65 3.85 7.12 -7.36
N ALA A 66 3.61 6.98 -8.65
CA ALA A 66 2.43 6.30 -9.19
C ALA A 66 2.34 4.84 -8.73
N TYR A 67 3.48 4.13 -8.69
CA TYR A 67 3.50 2.78 -8.11
C TYR A 67 3.13 2.77 -6.62
N THR A 68 3.67 3.70 -5.84
CA THR A 68 3.33 3.83 -4.41
C THR A 68 1.83 4.09 -4.22
N SER A 69 1.25 4.97 -5.02
CA SER A 69 -0.17 5.29 -4.97
C SER A 69 -1.04 4.06 -5.26
N ILE A 70 -0.76 3.32 -6.33
CA ILE A 70 -1.57 2.14 -6.67
C ILE A 70 -1.42 1.01 -5.64
N LEU A 71 -0.22 0.80 -5.09
CA LEU A 71 -0.01 -0.17 -4.01
C LEU A 71 -0.82 0.20 -2.77
N PHE A 72 -0.85 1.49 -2.41
CA PHE A 72 -1.66 2.00 -1.30
C PHE A 72 -3.15 1.74 -1.54
N THR A 73 -3.69 2.18 -2.68
CA THR A 73 -5.11 1.99 -3.04
C THR A 73 -5.51 0.52 -2.99
N VAL A 74 -4.70 -0.37 -3.57
CA VAL A 74 -4.96 -1.81 -3.59
C VAL A 74 -4.91 -2.40 -2.17
N SER A 75 -3.98 -1.96 -1.35
CA SER A 75 -3.85 -2.43 0.04
C SER A 75 -5.00 -1.93 0.93
N MET A 76 -5.45 -0.67 0.75
CA MET A 76 -6.63 -0.13 1.45
C MET A 76 -7.91 -0.89 1.09
N PHE A 77 -8.06 -1.29 -0.16
CA PHE A 77 -9.23 -2.02 -0.64
C PHE A 77 -9.43 -3.38 0.06
N ARG A 78 -8.36 -3.99 0.64
CA ARG A 78 -8.48 -5.21 1.46
C ARG A 78 -9.34 -5.00 2.70
N GLY A 79 -9.32 -3.82 3.28
CA GLY A 79 -10.23 -3.48 4.38
C GLY A 79 -11.69 -3.49 3.94
N TYR A 80 -12.01 -2.88 2.80
CA TYR A 80 -13.36 -2.89 2.24
C TYR A 80 -13.87 -4.33 1.99
N GLU A 81 -13.05 -5.19 1.38
CA GLU A 81 -13.41 -6.60 1.22
C GLU A 81 -13.66 -7.31 2.54
N THR A 82 -12.89 -6.96 3.58
CA THR A 82 -13.10 -7.50 4.93
C THR A 82 -14.43 -7.01 5.52
N ALA A 83 -14.81 -5.75 5.27
CA ALA A 83 -16.10 -5.21 5.69
C ALA A 83 -17.28 -5.96 5.02
N GLN A 84 -17.20 -6.21 3.72
CA GLN A 84 -18.19 -7.00 3.00
C GLN A 84 -18.31 -8.44 3.55
N GLU A 85 -17.19 -9.08 3.85
CA GLU A 85 -17.18 -10.42 4.44
C GLU A 85 -17.83 -10.47 5.84
N PHE A 86 -17.80 -9.36 6.59
CA PHE A 86 -18.58 -9.23 7.82
C PHE A 86 -20.06 -9.13 7.54
N GLU A 87 -20.48 -8.31 6.59
CA GLU A 87 -21.89 -8.16 6.23
C GLU A 87 -22.50 -9.44 5.66
N GLU A 88 -21.70 -10.23 4.93
CA GLU A 88 -22.06 -11.55 4.41
C GLU A 88 -22.06 -12.67 5.47
N GLY A 89 -21.64 -12.38 6.72
CA GLY A 89 -21.54 -13.36 7.80
C GLY A 89 -20.38 -14.36 7.67
N LEU A 90 -19.48 -14.16 6.69
CA LEU A 90 -18.36 -15.07 6.45
C LEU A 90 -17.34 -15.04 7.60
N ILE A 91 -17.09 -13.87 8.16
CA ILE A 91 -16.17 -13.72 9.32
C ILE A 91 -16.78 -14.39 10.55
N GLU A 92 -18.09 -14.29 10.77
CA GLU A 92 -18.79 -14.97 11.86
C GLU A 92 -18.69 -16.49 11.72
N TYR A 93 -18.87 -16.99 10.49
CA TYR A 93 -18.66 -18.41 10.21
C TYR A 93 -17.22 -18.85 10.53
N MET A 94 -16.21 -18.06 10.13
CA MET A 94 -14.82 -18.36 10.45
C MET A 94 -14.56 -18.37 11.98
N LEU A 95 -15.25 -17.51 12.73
CA LEU A 95 -15.15 -17.44 14.19
C LEU A 95 -15.85 -18.60 14.90
N SER A 96 -16.83 -19.26 14.26
CA SER A 96 -17.46 -20.47 14.79
C SER A 96 -16.56 -21.71 14.70
N LEU A 97 -15.52 -21.65 13.87
CA LEU A 97 -14.50 -22.69 13.77
C LEU A 97 -13.53 -22.61 14.95
N PRO A 98 -12.86 -23.71 15.33
CA PRO A 98 -11.90 -23.73 16.44
C PRO A 98 -10.57 -23.04 16.06
N ILE A 99 -10.66 -21.77 15.62
CA ILE A 99 -9.54 -20.94 15.19
C ILE A 99 -9.29 -19.87 16.26
N LYS A 100 -8.02 -19.70 16.66
CA LYS A 100 -7.64 -18.60 17.55
C LYS A 100 -7.80 -17.27 16.80
N ARG A 101 -8.52 -16.31 17.41
CA ARG A 101 -8.77 -14.96 16.83
C ARG A 101 -7.49 -14.27 16.35
N LYS A 102 -6.39 -14.42 17.11
CA LYS A 102 -5.08 -13.89 16.74
C LYS A 102 -4.54 -14.46 15.43
N ILE A 103 -4.72 -15.76 15.20
CA ILE A 103 -4.28 -16.44 13.97
C ILE A 103 -5.14 -15.97 12.79
N LEU A 104 -6.43 -15.83 12.99
CA LEU A 104 -7.34 -15.26 12.00
C LEU A 104 -6.92 -13.84 11.63
N ALA A 105 -6.65 -12.98 12.62
CA ALA A 105 -6.18 -11.60 12.41
C ALA A 105 -4.90 -11.54 11.58
N ILE A 106 -3.86 -12.24 12.04
CA ILE A 106 -2.55 -12.24 11.36
C ILE A 106 -2.67 -12.86 9.96
N GLY A 107 -3.43 -13.94 9.82
CA GLY A 107 -3.66 -14.62 8.54
C GLY A 107 -4.34 -13.71 7.52
N ARG A 108 -5.36 -12.96 7.93
CA ARG A 108 -6.06 -11.99 7.08
C ARG A 108 -5.17 -10.81 6.68
N ILE A 109 -4.39 -10.27 7.62
CA ILE A 109 -3.46 -9.18 7.31
C ILE A 109 -2.38 -9.64 6.34
N LEU A 110 -1.71 -10.76 6.63
CA LEU A 110 -0.67 -11.29 5.76
C LEU A 110 -1.21 -11.74 4.39
N GLY A 111 -2.35 -12.43 4.39
CA GLY A 111 -3.02 -12.86 3.17
C GLY A 111 -3.39 -11.68 2.27
N GLY A 112 -4.05 -10.67 2.83
CA GLY A 112 -4.41 -9.44 2.14
C GLY A 112 -3.18 -8.67 1.62
N SER A 113 -2.11 -8.60 2.41
CA SER A 113 -0.88 -7.90 2.02
C SER A 113 -0.15 -8.60 0.87
N ILE A 114 0.02 -9.92 0.96
CA ILE A 114 0.62 -10.73 -0.10
C ILE A 114 -0.22 -10.64 -1.37
N ALA A 115 -1.54 -10.73 -1.24
CA ALA A 115 -2.46 -10.64 -2.35
C ALA A 115 -2.42 -9.25 -3.03
N SER A 116 -2.34 -8.17 -2.25
CA SER A 116 -2.17 -6.80 -2.77
C SER A 116 -0.82 -6.63 -3.49
N PHE A 117 0.23 -7.16 -2.91
CA PHE A 117 1.57 -7.12 -3.51
C PHE A 117 1.60 -7.89 -4.84
N ILE A 118 1.05 -9.12 -4.89
CA ILE A 118 0.97 -9.92 -6.12
C ILE A 118 0.16 -9.18 -7.20
N LEU A 119 -0.95 -8.52 -6.83
CA LEU A 119 -1.77 -7.76 -7.77
C LEU A 119 -1.02 -6.55 -8.35
N THR A 120 -0.18 -5.89 -7.57
CA THR A 120 0.59 -4.71 -8.01
C THR A 120 1.95 -5.06 -8.61
N LEU A 121 2.38 -6.30 -8.52
CA LEU A 121 3.67 -6.75 -9.06
C LEU A 121 3.82 -6.50 -10.59
N PRO A 122 2.82 -6.78 -11.45
CA PRO A 122 2.93 -6.41 -12.86
C PRO A 122 3.13 -4.91 -13.08
N MET A 123 2.51 -4.07 -12.25
CA MET A 123 2.65 -2.61 -12.32
C MET A 123 4.06 -2.17 -11.92
N MET A 124 4.63 -2.81 -10.91
CA MET A 124 6.03 -2.58 -10.53
C MET A 124 6.99 -2.97 -11.67
N LEU A 125 6.76 -4.10 -12.32
CA LEU A 125 7.57 -4.53 -13.46
C LEU A 125 7.49 -3.54 -14.63
N ILE A 126 6.32 -2.98 -14.91
CA ILE A 126 6.14 -1.91 -15.91
C ILE A 126 6.98 -0.69 -15.54
N VAL A 127 6.91 -0.25 -14.29
CA VAL A 127 7.70 0.91 -13.82
C VAL A 127 9.20 0.64 -13.95
N LEU A 128 9.68 -0.52 -13.50
CA LEU A 128 11.08 -0.91 -13.60
C LEU A 128 11.57 -0.94 -15.06
N PHE A 129 10.76 -1.47 -15.97
CA PHE A 129 11.04 -1.48 -17.39
C PHE A 129 11.14 -0.06 -17.97
N LEU A 130 10.21 0.84 -17.62
CA LEU A 130 10.20 2.23 -18.08
C LEU A 130 11.36 3.04 -17.49
N LEU A 131 11.83 2.69 -16.30
CA LEU A 131 13.02 3.31 -15.68
C LEU A 131 14.34 2.76 -16.24
N GLY A 132 14.32 1.62 -16.96
CA GLY A 132 15.53 0.91 -17.36
C GLY A 132 16.33 0.36 -16.16
N ALA A 133 15.66 0.13 -15.03
CA ALA A 133 16.28 -0.29 -13.78
C ALA A 133 16.33 -1.84 -13.69
N PHE A 134 17.51 -2.41 -13.91
CA PHE A 134 17.72 -3.86 -13.94
C PHE A 134 18.65 -4.37 -12.85
N ASP A 135 19.07 -3.51 -11.90
CA ASP A 135 19.88 -3.96 -10.77
C ASP A 135 19.06 -4.85 -9.82
N LEU A 136 19.48 -6.11 -9.69
CA LEU A 136 18.76 -7.11 -8.90
C LEU A 136 18.65 -6.73 -7.42
N PHE A 137 19.70 -6.13 -6.84
CA PHE A 137 19.67 -5.75 -5.43
C PHE A 137 18.65 -4.64 -5.18
N SER A 138 18.64 -3.62 -6.01
CA SER A 138 17.66 -2.52 -5.95
C SER A 138 16.23 -3.03 -6.14
N ILE A 139 16.01 -3.94 -7.08
CA ILE A 139 14.69 -4.56 -7.30
C ILE A 139 14.23 -5.32 -6.05
N LEU A 140 15.06 -6.18 -5.48
CA LEU A 140 14.71 -6.95 -4.29
C LEU A 140 14.42 -6.05 -3.09
N LEU A 141 15.21 -4.99 -2.91
CA LEU A 141 15.01 -4.02 -1.83
C LEU A 141 13.69 -3.25 -2.01
N ALA A 142 13.38 -2.84 -3.24
CA ALA A 142 12.11 -2.20 -3.58
C ALA A 142 10.91 -3.13 -3.34
N MET A 143 11.02 -4.40 -3.74
CA MET A 143 9.98 -5.40 -3.48
C MET A 143 9.77 -5.65 -1.98
N ALA A 144 10.84 -5.76 -1.21
CA ALA A 144 10.76 -5.94 0.24
C ALA A 144 10.10 -4.74 0.93
N SER A 145 10.49 -3.52 0.56
CA SER A 145 9.90 -2.30 1.12
C SER A 145 8.42 -2.15 0.77
N ALA A 146 8.03 -2.46 -0.46
CA ALA A 146 6.64 -2.46 -0.91
C ALA A 146 5.80 -3.50 -0.14
N MET A 147 6.34 -4.69 0.11
CA MET A 147 5.66 -5.73 0.89
C MET A 147 5.47 -5.31 2.35
N ILE A 148 6.51 -4.76 3.00
CA ILE A 148 6.40 -4.25 4.39
C ILE A 148 5.38 -3.12 4.47
N PHE A 149 5.41 -2.19 3.53
CA PHE A 149 4.43 -1.10 3.46
C PHE A 149 2.99 -1.63 3.30
N SER A 150 2.78 -2.62 2.41
CA SER A 150 1.48 -3.25 2.21
C SER A 150 0.94 -3.86 3.52
N ILE A 151 1.78 -4.51 4.34
CA ILE A 151 1.39 -5.02 5.66
C ILE A 151 0.86 -3.89 6.55
N GLY A 152 1.54 -2.74 6.58
CA GLY A 152 1.12 -1.58 7.35
C GLY A 152 -0.24 -1.03 6.90
N ILE A 153 -0.43 -0.87 5.59
CA ILE A 153 -1.68 -0.33 5.03
C ILE A 153 -2.86 -1.29 5.18
N VAL A 154 -2.67 -2.59 4.93
CA VAL A 154 -3.72 -3.59 5.14
C VAL A 154 -4.11 -3.65 6.62
N SER A 155 -3.14 -3.58 7.52
CA SER A 155 -3.41 -3.53 8.97
C SER A 155 -4.21 -2.29 9.35
N LEU A 156 -3.84 -1.12 8.82
CA LEU A 156 -4.57 0.14 9.02
C LEU A 156 -6.01 0.01 8.51
N SER A 157 -6.19 -0.47 7.27
CA SER A 157 -7.51 -0.57 6.64
C SER A 157 -8.44 -1.52 7.42
N ILE A 158 -7.95 -2.69 7.83
CA ILE A 158 -8.71 -3.63 8.64
C ILE A 158 -9.06 -3.01 10.00
N SER A 159 -8.13 -2.29 10.65
CA SER A 159 -8.41 -1.59 11.92
C SER A 159 -9.54 -0.58 11.78
N LEU A 160 -9.58 0.18 10.68
CA LEU A 160 -10.64 1.15 10.39
C LEU A 160 -12.00 0.47 10.20
N VAL A 161 -12.05 -0.68 9.55
CA VAL A 161 -13.30 -1.46 9.38
C VAL A 161 -13.93 -1.79 10.72
N PHE A 162 -13.14 -2.22 11.70
CA PHE A 162 -13.63 -2.51 13.06
C PHE A 162 -14.08 -1.27 13.85
N LEU A 163 -13.67 -0.08 13.43
CA LEU A 163 -14.13 1.18 14.00
C LEU A 163 -15.42 1.66 13.34
N ILE A 164 -15.51 1.54 12.02
CA ILE A 164 -16.62 2.07 11.21
C ILE A 164 -17.86 1.16 11.29
N LYS A 165 -17.67 -0.16 11.23
CA LYS A 165 -18.72 -1.18 11.32
C LYS A 165 -19.86 -1.03 10.30
N SER A 166 -19.57 -0.63 9.09
CA SER A 166 -20.50 -0.53 7.96
C SER A 166 -19.72 -0.58 6.66
N GLY A 167 -20.15 -1.40 5.70
CA GLY A 167 -19.53 -1.55 4.39
C GLY A 167 -19.58 -0.25 3.59
N ASP A 168 -20.76 0.36 3.47
CA ASP A 168 -20.95 1.62 2.73
C ASP A 168 -20.12 2.77 3.33
N ALA A 169 -20.15 2.93 4.66
CA ALA A 169 -19.36 3.95 5.33
C ALA A 169 -17.85 3.69 5.20
N THR A 170 -17.44 2.42 5.16
CA THR A 170 -16.05 2.03 4.91
C THR A 170 -15.60 2.41 3.51
N ASP A 171 -16.41 2.16 2.48
CA ASP A 171 -16.10 2.50 1.09
C ASP A 171 -15.92 4.01 0.92
N ILE A 172 -16.86 4.80 1.43
CA ILE A 172 -16.78 6.27 1.41
C ILE A 172 -15.53 6.77 2.14
N THR A 173 -15.26 6.25 3.33
CA THR A 173 -14.11 6.65 4.15
C THR A 173 -12.80 6.33 3.43
N PHE A 174 -12.69 5.15 2.83
CA PHE A 174 -11.49 4.75 2.09
C PHE A 174 -11.29 5.56 0.82
N GLY A 175 -12.35 5.91 0.10
CA GLY A 175 -12.27 6.83 -1.04
C GLY A 175 -11.75 8.21 -0.66
N ILE A 176 -12.22 8.75 0.48
CA ILE A 176 -11.74 10.03 1.03
C ILE A 176 -10.27 9.92 1.46
N LEU A 177 -9.90 8.87 2.21
CA LEU A 177 -8.54 8.66 2.68
C LEU A 177 -7.56 8.45 1.52
N ASP A 178 -7.94 7.67 0.50
CA ASP A 178 -7.13 7.47 -0.70
C ASP A 178 -6.86 8.81 -1.39
N SER A 179 -7.91 9.59 -1.63
CA SER A 179 -7.79 10.89 -2.27
C SER A 179 -6.92 11.87 -1.47
N LEU A 180 -7.12 11.95 -0.15
CA LEU A 180 -6.39 12.88 0.70
C LEU A 180 -4.93 12.45 0.90
N LEU A 181 -4.67 11.19 1.28
CA LEU A 181 -3.32 10.73 1.59
C LEU A 181 -2.43 10.74 0.36
N VAL A 182 -2.93 10.35 -0.81
CA VAL A 182 -2.16 10.41 -2.05
C VAL A 182 -1.81 11.86 -2.42
N ARG A 183 -2.76 12.79 -2.32
CA ARG A 183 -2.52 14.20 -2.67
C ARG A 183 -1.68 14.93 -1.63
N LEU A 184 -1.83 14.60 -0.34
CA LEU A 184 -1.09 15.20 0.76
C LEU A 184 0.21 14.43 1.08
N SER A 185 0.89 13.93 0.06
CA SER A 185 2.15 13.20 0.17
C SER A 185 3.18 13.71 -0.84
N THR A 186 4.40 13.19 -0.76
CA THR A 186 5.43 13.43 -1.77
C THR A 186 5.26 12.57 -3.03
N VAL A 187 4.19 11.76 -3.14
CA VAL A 187 3.96 10.86 -4.27
C VAL A 187 4.10 11.55 -5.62
N PHE A 188 3.51 12.74 -5.77
CA PHE A 188 3.56 13.53 -7.00
C PHE A 188 4.32 14.84 -6.87
N TYR A 189 4.75 15.22 -5.67
CA TYR A 189 5.39 16.50 -5.41
C TYR A 189 6.72 16.31 -4.66
N PRO A 190 7.85 16.83 -5.20
CA PRO A 190 9.11 16.81 -4.48
C PRO A 190 9.02 17.57 -3.15
N ALA A 191 9.62 17.04 -2.08
CA ALA A 191 9.56 17.63 -0.75
C ALA A 191 10.03 19.10 -0.70
N ILE A 192 11.01 19.46 -1.54
CA ILE A 192 11.53 20.83 -1.63
C ILE A 192 10.47 21.83 -2.08
N ILE A 193 9.53 21.42 -2.95
CA ILE A 193 8.43 22.29 -3.39
C ILE A 193 7.42 22.46 -2.24
N LEU A 194 7.21 21.45 -1.43
CA LEU A 194 6.28 21.51 -0.30
C LEU A 194 6.75 22.46 0.79
N LEU A 195 8.04 22.73 0.90
CA LEU A 195 8.59 23.73 1.83
C LEU A 195 8.09 25.15 1.56
N SER A 196 7.62 25.47 0.34
CA SER A 196 6.99 26.77 0.06
C SER A 196 5.64 26.93 0.77
N PHE A 197 5.00 25.84 1.20
CA PHE A 197 3.78 25.85 1.98
C PHE A 197 3.90 24.94 3.20
N ILE A 198 4.42 25.48 4.29
CA ILE A 198 4.82 24.77 5.49
C ILE A 198 3.76 23.81 6.06
N PRO A 199 2.45 24.14 6.16
CA PRO A 199 1.44 23.19 6.64
C PRO A 199 1.38 21.91 5.80
N TYR A 200 1.51 22.03 4.48
CA TYR A 200 1.51 20.88 3.58
C TYR A 200 2.74 20.00 3.78
N TYR A 201 3.91 20.61 3.98
CA TYR A 201 5.14 19.88 4.29
C TYR A 201 4.99 19.04 5.56
N TYR A 202 4.43 19.60 6.64
CA TYR A 202 4.21 18.84 7.88
C TYR A 202 3.24 17.67 7.71
N VAL A 203 2.15 17.84 6.97
CA VAL A 203 1.21 16.76 6.68
C VAL A 203 1.90 15.67 5.87
N SER A 204 2.67 16.03 4.85
CA SER A 204 3.43 15.07 4.04
C SER A 204 4.52 14.35 4.85
N SER A 205 5.10 15.01 5.87
CA SER A 205 6.14 14.42 6.72
C SER A 205 5.66 13.35 7.71
N VAL A 206 4.35 13.24 7.94
CA VAL A 206 3.75 12.16 8.74
C VAL A 206 3.01 11.14 7.87
N ASN A 207 2.94 11.37 6.57
CA ASN A 207 2.20 10.54 5.63
C ASN A 207 3.02 9.31 5.22
N PRO A 208 2.55 8.07 5.47
CA PRO A 208 3.31 6.86 5.15
C PRO A 208 3.62 6.69 3.65
N LEU A 209 2.78 7.24 2.75
CA LEU A 209 3.03 7.17 1.32
C LEU A 209 4.30 7.95 0.93
N SER A 210 4.57 9.08 1.59
CA SER A 210 5.77 9.87 1.35
C SER A 210 7.04 9.06 1.61
N TYR A 211 7.03 8.27 2.67
CA TYR A 211 8.19 7.46 3.04
C TYR A 211 8.47 6.34 2.06
N LEU A 212 7.45 5.63 1.58
CA LEU A 212 7.68 4.59 0.56
C LEU A 212 8.09 5.21 -0.77
N ALA A 213 7.39 6.25 -1.25
CA ALA A 213 7.70 6.89 -2.52
C ALA A 213 9.14 7.40 -2.56
N ASP A 214 9.56 8.08 -1.49
CA ASP A 214 10.90 8.64 -1.38
C ASP A 214 11.96 7.56 -1.17
N PHE A 215 11.65 6.48 -0.45
CA PHE A 215 12.56 5.35 -0.32
C PHE A 215 12.80 4.63 -1.65
N LEU A 216 11.75 4.42 -2.46
CA LEU A 216 11.90 3.87 -3.82
C LEU A 216 12.76 4.79 -4.70
N ARG A 217 12.57 6.10 -4.61
CA ARG A 217 13.40 7.09 -5.32
C ARG A 217 14.86 7.02 -4.92
N TRP A 218 15.13 6.88 -3.64
CA TRP A 218 16.50 6.72 -3.15
C TRP A 218 17.13 5.41 -3.62
N ILE A 219 16.39 4.30 -3.66
CA ILE A 219 16.90 3.02 -4.14
C ILE A 219 17.42 3.11 -5.58
N PHE A 220 16.65 3.74 -6.46
CA PHE A 220 16.99 3.77 -7.89
C PHE A 220 17.83 4.97 -8.31
N TYR A 221 17.73 6.10 -7.60
CA TYR A 221 18.40 7.35 -7.93
C TYR A 221 18.98 8.06 -6.70
N PRO A 222 19.94 7.43 -5.99
CA PRO A 222 20.41 7.92 -4.69
C PRO A 222 21.16 9.23 -4.75
N GLN A 223 21.82 9.53 -5.87
CA GLN A 223 22.60 10.76 -6.03
C GLN A 223 21.74 11.94 -6.50
N GLU A 224 20.85 11.70 -7.44
CA GLU A 224 20.08 12.72 -8.13
C GLU A 224 18.86 13.16 -7.32
N LEU A 225 18.16 12.22 -6.69
CA LEU A 225 16.91 12.52 -5.99
C LEU A 225 17.06 12.74 -4.48
N SER A 226 18.25 12.56 -3.89
CA SER A 226 18.46 12.72 -2.44
C SER A 226 18.03 14.07 -1.88
N LYS A 227 18.18 15.15 -2.65
CA LYS A 227 17.81 16.53 -2.27
C LYS A 227 16.30 16.78 -2.26
N TYR A 228 15.53 15.90 -2.87
CA TYR A 228 14.08 16.04 -3.06
C TYR A 228 13.26 15.14 -2.14
N LEU A 229 13.94 14.33 -1.32
CA LEU A 229 13.33 13.43 -0.36
C LEU A 229 12.86 14.20 0.88
N ILE A 230 11.81 13.69 1.53
CA ILE A 230 11.26 14.30 2.74
C ILE A 230 12.18 14.08 3.95
N ASN A 231 12.97 13.02 3.92
CA ASN A 231 13.88 12.67 5.01
C ASN A 231 15.11 11.91 4.50
N ASN A 232 16.09 11.67 5.38
CA ASN A 232 17.24 10.85 5.04
C ASN A 232 16.85 9.37 4.88
N PRO A 233 17.60 8.56 4.10
CA PRO A 233 17.23 7.18 3.77
C PRO A 233 17.04 6.27 4.99
N MET A 234 17.85 6.45 6.03
CA MET A 234 17.74 5.67 7.25
C MET A 234 16.38 5.89 7.96
N ASN A 235 15.97 7.15 8.07
CA ASN A 235 14.68 7.50 8.64
C ASN A 235 13.52 6.99 7.80
N LEU A 236 13.65 6.95 6.46
CA LEU A 236 12.63 6.39 5.58
C LEU A 236 12.39 4.90 5.89
N VAL A 237 13.47 4.12 6.02
CA VAL A 237 13.38 2.70 6.37
C VAL A 237 12.78 2.49 7.77
N PHE A 238 13.28 3.21 8.78
CA PHE A 238 12.78 3.09 10.15
C PHE A 238 11.29 3.45 10.24
N PHE A 239 10.85 4.47 9.50
CA PHE A 239 9.44 4.82 9.48
C PHE A 239 8.59 3.73 8.85
N ILE A 240 8.97 3.19 7.69
CA ILE A 240 8.22 2.13 7.00
C ILE A 240 8.06 0.89 7.89
N ILE A 241 9.16 0.45 8.53
CA ILE A 241 9.14 -0.70 9.44
C ILE A 241 8.33 -0.39 10.70
N GLY A 242 8.54 0.77 11.32
CA GLY A 242 7.83 1.21 12.51
C GLY A 242 6.33 1.36 12.26
N PHE A 243 5.93 1.94 11.12
CA PHE A 243 4.55 2.04 10.70
C PHE A 243 3.91 0.66 10.51
N ALA A 244 4.56 -0.23 9.75
CA ALA A 244 4.04 -1.56 9.49
C ALA A 244 3.87 -2.38 10.79
N THR A 245 4.86 -2.34 11.67
CA THR A 245 4.81 -3.08 12.95
C THR A 245 3.77 -2.51 13.90
N SER A 246 3.68 -1.20 14.04
CA SER A 246 2.69 -0.55 14.91
C SER A 246 1.27 -0.82 14.44
N MET A 247 1.01 -0.70 13.13
CA MET A 247 -0.31 -0.98 12.56
C MET A 247 -0.69 -2.46 12.67
N LEU A 248 0.26 -3.38 12.46
CA LEU A 248 0.04 -4.81 12.64
C LEU A 248 -0.36 -5.16 14.09
N VAL A 249 0.34 -4.58 15.07
CA VAL A 249 0.03 -4.79 16.49
C VAL A 249 -1.35 -4.22 16.83
N LEU A 250 -1.63 -2.99 16.39
CA LEU A 250 -2.93 -2.35 16.62
C LEU A 250 -4.06 -3.16 16.00
N ALA A 251 -3.94 -3.56 14.75
CA ALA A 251 -4.96 -4.37 14.07
C ALA A 251 -5.21 -5.70 14.79
N THR A 252 -4.14 -6.38 15.21
CA THR A 252 -4.25 -7.64 15.96
C THR A 252 -5.01 -7.45 17.28
N ILE A 253 -4.70 -6.38 18.04
CA ILE A 253 -5.38 -6.04 19.30
C ILE A 253 -6.85 -5.68 19.05
N PHE A 254 -7.15 -4.90 18.00
CA PHE A 254 -8.52 -4.54 17.67
C PHE A 254 -9.35 -5.78 17.31
N ILE A 255 -8.81 -6.67 16.50
CA ILE A 255 -9.48 -7.91 16.10
C ILE A 255 -9.70 -8.81 17.33
N GLU A 256 -8.70 -8.99 18.20
CA GLU A 256 -8.86 -9.80 19.42
C GLU A 256 -9.95 -9.29 20.36
N LYS A 257 -10.02 -7.96 20.57
CA LYS A 257 -10.90 -7.35 21.56
C LYS A 257 -12.31 -7.03 21.04
N LYS A 258 -12.46 -6.72 19.75
CA LYS A 258 -13.74 -6.26 19.18
C LYS A 258 -14.53 -7.32 18.42
N ILE A 259 -13.93 -8.46 18.11
CA ILE A 259 -14.67 -9.60 17.59
C ILE A 259 -15.35 -10.31 18.77
N GLU A 260 -16.43 -9.74 19.28
CA GLU A 260 -17.40 -10.44 20.12
C GLU A 260 -18.46 -11.03 19.20
N GLY A 261 -18.82 -12.30 19.40
CA GLY A 261 -19.80 -12.97 18.54
C GLY A 261 -21.14 -12.25 18.58
N GLY A 262 -21.70 -11.94 17.42
CA GLY A 262 -23.02 -11.30 17.30
C GLY A 262 -23.16 -10.26 16.20
N GLY A 263 -22.23 -10.20 15.25
CA GLY A 263 -22.30 -9.28 14.10
C GLY A 263 -22.02 -7.81 14.45
N TRP A 264 -22.13 -6.95 13.43
CA TRP A 264 -22.11 -5.50 13.60
C TRP A 264 -23.49 -4.99 14.10
N LYS A 265 -23.92 -5.42 15.26
CA LYS A 265 -25.13 -4.89 15.93
C LYS A 265 -24.76 -3.83 16.94
#